data_e752a1cd79ec184c3beec8b628b12420
#
_entry.id   e752a1cd79ec184c3beec8b628b12420
#
_cell.length_a   1.000
_cell.length_b   1.000
_cell.length_c   1.000
_cell.angle_alpha   90.00
_cell.angle_beta   90.00
_cell.angle_gamma   90.00
#
_symmetry.space_group_name_H-M   'P 1'
#
loop_
_entity.id
_entity.type
_entity.pdbx_description
1 polymer ?
#
loop_
_entity_poly.entity_id
_entity_poly.type
_entity_poly.pdbx_seq_one_letter_code
_entity_poly.pdbx_strand_id
1 'polypeptide(L)'
;LVLDQGYWQESGLTPPSAESLKKDIELAKAMGFNGARKHQKSEDPYYNYYAEELGFLTWCEMPSAYRFCSDEVAAITKEWQEIVKEGRNCTSNVCYVPLNESWGAREIGRDKAQQSFARALYCLTKSLDPTRLVSTNDGFENISPTDIVSIHDYGIARAEEFAEKYLDGYDELYPQGWPLFAEGEKYEGQPVLFTEFGGRAMQADAKGGAWGYSGAAANEEEFLKQLESIMQGVRSCNFQGYCYTQLTDVQQEVNGLLTAERKSKADIQKLKAIFDESR
;
A
#
# COMPACT_ATOMS: atom_id res chain seq x y z
N LEU A 1 3.85 0.88 -7.86
CA LEU A 1 4.16 1.60 -6.62
C LEU A 1 4.92 0.70 -5.64
N VAL A 2 5.44 1.32 -4.58
CA VAL A 2 5.97 0.64 -3.40
C VAL A 2 5.28 1.17 -2.14
N LEU A 3 4.97 0.28 -1.18
CA LEU A 3 4.47 0.68 0.13
C LEU A 3 5.60 1.27 0.96
N ASP A 4 5.35 2.41 1.59
CA ASP A 4 6.32 3.12 2.43
C ASP A 4 5.65 3.59 3.72
N GLN A 5 6.06 3.03 4.85
CA GLN A 5 5.55 3.40 6.16
C GLN A 5 6.14 4.72 6.69
N GLY A 6 7.18 5.26 6.05
CA GLY A 6 7.84 6.49 6.49
C GLY A 6 8.41 6.38 7.90
N TYR A 7 9.16 5.31 8.16
CA TYR A 7 9.78 5.02 9.45
C TYR A 7 11.30 5.14 9.37
N TRP A 8 11.90 5.74 10.39
CA TRP A 8 13.35 5.85 10.56
C TRP A 8 13.77 5.30 11.93
N GLN A 9 14.87 4.55 11.95
CA GLN A 9 15.31 3.87 13.16
C GLN A 9 15.65 4.85 14.30
N GLU A 10 16.21 6.01 13.98
CA GLU A 10 16.66 7.03 14.94
C GLU A 10 15.54 7.95 15.44
N SER A 11 14.45 8.10 14.69
CA SER A 11 13.43 9.14 14.95
C SER A 11 11.98 8.66 14.84
N GLY A 12 11.77 7.37 14.57
CA GLY A 12 10.43 6.80 14.44
C GLY A 12 9.70 7.31 13.20
N LEU A 13 8.54 7.90 13.37
CA LEU A 13 7.71 8.42 12.26
C LEU A 13 8.09 9.84 11.81
N THR A 14 9.01 10.50 12.51
CA THR A 14 9.50 11.83 12.11
C THR A 14 10.72 11.69 11.20
N PRO A 15 10.73 12.27 9.99
CA PRO A 15 11.91 12.20 9.13
C PRO A 15 13.10 12.90 9.79
N PRO A 16 14.32 12.33 9.72
CA PRO A 16 15.51 12.96 10.27
C PRO A 16 15.84 14.30 9.62
N SER A 17 15.53 14.45 8.33
CA SER A 17 15.70 15.68 7.56
C SER A 17 14.84 15.63 6.27
N ALA A 18 14.68 16.77 5.62
CA ALA A 18 14.03 16.85 4.32
C ALA A 18 14.79 16.03 3.25
N GLU A 19 16.11 16.02 3.31
CA GLU A 19 16.97 15.23 2.42
C GLU A 19 16.75 13.72 2.57
N SER A 20 16.41 13.26 3.79
CA SER A 20 16.07 11.84 4.02
C SER A 20 14.83 11.42 3.24
N LEU A 21 13.81 12.29 3.17
CA LEU A 21 12.60 12.07 2.37
C LEU A 21 12.93 12.02 0.87
N LYS A 22 13.74 12.97 0.39
CA LYS A 22 14.23 12.97 -0.99
C LYS A 22 14.95 11.67 -1.33
N LYS A 23 15.80 11.21 -0.43
CA LYS A 23 16.57 9.98 -0.59
C LYS A 23 15.70 8.73 -0.73
N ASP A 24 14.62 8.61 0.04
CA ASP A 24 13.69 7.48 -0.07
C ASP A 24 13.01 7.46 -1.45
N ILE A 25 12.62 8.62 -1.99
CA ILE A 25 12.07 8.74 -3.35
C ILE A 25 13.12 8.35 -4.41
N GLU A 26 14.34 8.86 -4.29
CA GLU A 26 15.44 8.53 -5.22
C GLU A 26 15.74 7.03 -5.24
N LEU A 27 15.77 6.37 -4.08
CA LEU A 27 15.99 4.94 -3.95
C LEU A 27 14.84 4.13 -4.55
N ALA A 28 13.59 4.51 -4.27
CA ALA A 28 12.42 3.87 -4.87
C ALA A 28 12.45 3.96 -6.41
N LYS A 29 12.75 5.14 -6.96
CA LYS A 29 12.92 5.33 -8.42
C LYS A 29 14.08 4.52 -8.98
N ALA A 30 15.20 4.45 -8.27
CA ALA A 30 16.35 3.65 -8.70
C ALA A 30 16.03 2.16 -8.80
N MET A 31 15.08 1.66 -7.99
CA MET A 31 14.57 0.28 -8.03
C MET A 31 13.44 0.06 -9.04
N GLY A 32 13.04 1.09 -9.82
CA GLY A 32 12.04 0.97 -10.89
C GLY A 32 10.62 1.39 -10.51
N PHE A 33 10.37 1.86 -9.30
CA PHE A 33 9.04 2.34 -8.90
C PHE A 33 8.78 3.75 -9.42
N ASN A 34 7.53 4.01 -9.79
CA ASN A 34 7.07 5.33 -10.25
C ASN A 34 6.27 6.11 -9.18
N GLY A 35 6.10 5.52 -8.00
CA GLY A 35 5.39 6.14 -6.88
C GLY A 35 5.42 5.29 -5.62
N ALA A 36 4.91 5.87 -4.53
CA ALA A 36 4.72 5.18 -3.26
C ALA A 36 3.32 5.39 -2.70
N ARG A 37 2.81 4.36 -2.02
CA ARG A 37 1.69 4.47 -1.11
C ARG A 37 2.25 4.72 0.28
N LYS A 38 1.97 5.92 0.83
CA LYS A 38 2.37 6.29 2.20
C LYS A 38 1.41 5.62 3.17
N HIS A 39 1.84 4.44 3.68
CA HIS A 39 0.98 3.54 4.44
C HIS A 39 0.59 4.13 5.80
N GLN A 40 -0.70 4.33 6.00
CA GLN A 40 -1.31 4.86 7.23
C GLN A 40 -0.61 6.14 7.73
N LYS A 41 -0.21 7.01 6.80
CA LYS A 41 0.54 8.22 7.11
C LYS A 41 0.24 9.35 6.13
N SER A 42 -0.10 10.53 6.67
CA SER A 42 0.09 11.79 5.96
C SER A 42 1.54 12.22 6.15
N GLU A 43 2.32 12.25 5.09
CA GLU A 43 3.76 12.51 5.20
C GLU A 43 4.06 14.00 5.31
N ASP A 44 5.27 14.33 5.75
CA ASP A 44 5.78 15.68 5.83
C ASP A 44 5.65 16.40 4.47
N PRO A 45 5.27 17.68 4.40
CA PRO A 45 5.10 18.43 3.15
C PRO A 45 6.31 18.40 2.20
N TYR A 46 7.54 18.27 2.73
CA TYR A 46 8.74 18.12 1.91
C TYR A 46 8.75 16.82 1.10
N TYR A 47 8.05 15.77 1.54
CA TYR A 47 7.92 14.56 0.74
C TYR A 47 7.16 14.83 -0.56
N ASN A 48 6.01 15.50 -0.47
CA ASN A 48 5.22 15.87 -1.65
C ASN A 48 5.99 16.83 -2.55
N TYR A 49 6.70 17.81 -1.97
CA TYR A 49 7.57 18.71 -2.73
C TYR A 49 8.62 17.95 -3.56
N TYR A 50 9.35 17.02 -2.96
CA TYR A 50 10.34 16.24 -3.70
C TYR A 50 9.70 15.22 -4.65
N ALA A 51 8.54 14.67 -4.32
CA ALA A 51 7.80 13.81 -5.23
C ALA A 51 7.40 14.58 -6.51
N GLU A 52 6.95 15.83 -6.39
CA GLU A 52 6.64 16.70 -7.52
C GLU A 52 7.91 17.06 -8.33
N GLU A 53 8.99 17.45 -7.65
CA GLU A 53 10.27 17.80 -8.29
C GLU A 53 10.86 16.61 -9.07
N LEU A 54 10.76 15.41 -8.52
CA LEU A 54 11.34 14.20 -9.09
C LEU A 54 10.39 13.43 -10.01
N GLY A 55 9.13 13.84 -10.16
CA GLY A 55 8.12 13.14 -10.94
C GLY A 55 7.82 11.76 -10.34
N PHE A 56 7.34 11.72 -9.10
CA PHE A 56 7.02 10.50 -8.36
C PHE A 56 5.60 10.57 -7.80
N LEU A 57 4.77 9.57 -8.07
CA LEU A 57 3.37 9.54 -7.64
C LEU A 57 3.27 9.21 -6.15
N THR A 58 2.28 9.79 -5.48
CA THR A 58 2.02 9.52 -4.06
C THR A 58 0.57 9.14 -3.82
N TRP A 59 0.34 8.23 -2.90
CA TRP A 59 -0.95 7.96 -2.28
C TRP A 59 -0.91 8.44 -0.85
N CYS A 60 -1.93 9.18 -0.44
CA CYS A 60 -2.08 9.70 0.91
C CYS A 60 -3.10 8.87 1.68
N GLU A 61 -2.70 8.35 2.84
CA GLU A 61 -3.50 7.42 3.60
C GLU A 61 -3.73 7.91 5.03
N MET A 62 -4.96 7.70 5.54
CA MET A 62 -5.33 8.04 6.91
C MET A 62 -4.71 7.04 7.89
N PRO A 63 -4.05 7.46 8.97
CA PRO A 63 -3.73 6.59 10.09
C PRO A 63 -5.00 5.98 10.68
N SER A 64 -5.03 4.65 10.81
CA SER A 64 -6.24 3.94 11.24
C SER A 64 -6.49 4.08 12.73
N ALA A 65 -7.79 4.18 13.11
CA ALA A 65 -8.23 3.91 14.47
C ALA A 65 -8.18 2.40 14.79
N TYR A 66 -8.31 2.03 16.07
CA TYR A 66 -8.32 0.62 16.48
C TYR A 66 -9.73 0.09 16.80
N ARG A 67 -10.71 0.96 16.91
CA ARG A 67 -12.09 0.61 17.24
C ARG A 67 -13.07 1.53 16.55
N PHE A 68 -14.32 1.07 16.44
CA PHE A 68 -15.42 1.84 15.90
C PHE A 68 -16.30 2.37 17.05
N CYS A 69 -16.33 3.67 17.24
CA CYS A 69 -17.23 4.37 18.17
C CYS A 69 -17.42 5.82 17.75
N SER A 70 -18.39 6.52 18.35
CA SER A 70 -18.72 7.91 17.99
C SER A 70 -17.53 8.88 18.08
N ASP A 71 -16.68 8.71 19.08
CA ASP A 71 -15.53 9.59 19.29
C ASP A 71 -14.45 9.37 18.21
N GLU A 72 -14.18 8.11 17.85
CA GLU A 72 -13.24 7.76 16.78
C GLU A 72 -13.78 8.21 15.41
N VAL A 73 -15.08 8.02 15.13
CA VAL A 73 -15.72 8.52 13.91
C VAL A 73 -15.56 10.04 13.80
N ALA A 74 -15.81 10.78 14.88
CA ALA A 74 -15.64 12.23 14.90
C ALA A 74 -14.17 12.65 14.71
N ALA A 75 -13.22 11.99 15.39
CA ALA A 75 -11.80 12.27 15.29
C ALA A 75 -11.28 12.01 13.86
N ILE A 76 -11.52 10.83 13.32
CA ILE A 76 -11.11 10.45 11.95
C ILE A 76 -11.71 11.43 10.93
N THR A 77 -13.01 11.72 11.03
CA THR A 77 -13.66 12.63 10.08
C THR A 77 -13.03 14.02 10.09
N LYS A 78 -12.73 14.55 11.27
CA LYS A 78 -12.10 15.87 11.42
C LYS A 78 -10.67 15.88 10.87
N GLU A 79 -9.86 14.90 11.22
CA GLU A 79 -8.46 14.82 10.80
C GLU A 79 -8.34 14.56 9.29
N TRP A 80 -9.19 13.69 8.76
CA TRP A 80 -9.25 13.41 7.32
C TRP A 80 -9.56 14.65 6.48
N GLN A 81 -10.43 15.53 6.95
CA GLN A 81 -10.69 16.79 6.27
C GLN A 81 -9.43 17.65 6.13
N GLU A 82 -8.62 17.74 7.18
CA GLU A 82 -7.38 18.52 7.15
C GLU A 82 -6.35 17.87 6.20
N ILE A 83 -6.19 16.55 6.26
CA ILE A 83 -5.31 15.80 5.36
C ILE A 83 -5.68 16.04 3.89
N VAL A 84 -6.96 15.93 3.53
CA VAL A 84 -7.40 16.17 2.15
C VAL A 84 -7.20 17.63 1.73
N LYS A 85 -7.47 18.60 2.61
CA LYS A 85 -7.24 20.02 2.31
C LYS A 85 -5.76 20.33 2.05
N GLU A 86 -4.85 19.71 2.78
CA GLU A 86 -3.41 19.85 2.57
C GLU A 86 -2.98 19.14 1.28
N GLY A 87 -3.43 17.90 1.05
CA GLY A 87 -3.02 17.07 -0.08
C GLY A 87 -3.57 17.50 -1.45
N ARG A 88 -4.70 18.20 -1.50
CA ARG A 88 -5.37 18.54 -2.77
C ARG A 88 -4.57 19.45 -3.71
N ASN A 89 -3.61 20.21 -3.19
CA ASN A 89 -2.73 21.06 -4.01
C ASN A 89 -1.43 20.36 -4.39
N CYS A 90 -1.15 19.15 -3.87
CA CYS A 90 0.02 18.37 -4.22
C CYS A 90 -0.24 17.62 -5.52
N THR A 91 0.45 17.98 -6.61
CA THR A 91 0.25 17.35 -7.92
C THR A 91 0.76 15.91 -7.97
N SER A 92 1.69 15.54 -7.10
CA SER A 92 2.16 14.17 -6.92
C SER A 92 1.09 13.25 -6.31
N ASN A 93 0.19 13.79 -5.47
CA ASN A 93 -0.86 12.99 -4.82
C ASN A 93 -1.96 12.63 -5.83
N VAL A 94 -2.12 11.34 -6.12
CA VAL A 94 -3.07 10.84 -7.13
C VAL A 94 -4.20 10.01 -6.53
N CYS A 95 -4.07 9.57 -5.28
CA CYS A 95 -5.07 8.75 -4.61
C CYS A 95 -5.11 9.02 -3.10
N TYR A 96 -6.32 8.96 -2.55
CA TYR A 96 -6.60 9.02 -1.12
C TYR A 96 -7.12 7.67 -0.62
N VAL A 97 -6.66 7.27 0.57
CA VAL A 97 -7.06 6.02 1.23
C VAL A 97 -7.55 6.35 2.65
N PRO A 98 -8.86 6.52 2.85
CA PRO A 98 -9.40 6.85 4.17
C PRO A 98 -9.42 5.69 5.16
N LEU A 99 -9.48 4.44 4.69
CA LEU A 99 -9.42 3.22 5.51
C LEU A 99 -8.49 2.19 4.88
N ASN A 100 -7.73 1.50 5.71
CA ASN A 100 -6.87 0.38 5.33
C ASN A 100 -7.28 -0.89 6.07
N GLU A 101 -7.51 -1.99 5.33
CA GLU A 101 -7.77 -3.33 5.89
C GLU A 101 -8.85 -3.36 6.99
N SER A 102 -9.87 -2.55 6.82
CA SER A 102 -10.97 -2.45 7.81
C SER A 102 -10.51 -2.06 9.23
N TRP A 103 -9.28 -1.54 9.40
CA TRP A 103 -8.84 -1.02 10.69
C TRP A 103 -9.72 0.15 11.15
N GLY A 104 -10.13 0.12 12.41
CA GLY A 104 -11.09 1.10 12.96
C GLY A 104 -12.55 0.84 12.59
N ALA A 105 -12.80 -0.08 11.65
CA ALA A 105 -14.14 -0.50 11.20
C ALA A 105 -14.17 -2.02 10.95
N ARG A 106 -13.77 -2.81 11.95
CA ARG A 106 -13.49 -4.27 11.82
C ARG A 106 -14.69 -5.13 11.43
N GLU A 107 -15.89 -4.63 11.56
CA GLU A 107 -17.13 -5.31 11.14
C GLU A 107 -17.70 -4.73 9.83
N ILE A 108 -16.91 -3.97 9.09
CA ILE A 108 -17.34 -3.29 7.85
C ILE A 108 -17.92 -4.26 6.83
N GLY A 109 -17.42 -5.50 6.82
CA GLY A 109 -17.91 -6.56 5.95
C GLY A 109 -19.42 -6.80 6.05
N ARG A 110 -20.04 -6.50 7.21
CA ARG A 110 -21.48 -6.78 7.49
C ARG A 110 -22.21 -5.68 8.26
N ASP A 111 -21.52 -4.82 9.00
CA ASP A 111 -22.14 -3.74 9.80
C ASP A 111 -22.45 -2.53 8.91
N LYS A 112 -23.74 -2.23 8.76
CA LYS A 112 -24.21 -1.14 7.92
C LYS A 112 -23.81 0.26 8.44
N ALA A 113 -23.57 0.43 9.75
CA ALA A 113 -23.07 1.69 10.30
C ALA A 113 -21.61 1.93 9.87
N GLN A 114 -20.77 0.89 9.94
CA GLN A 114 -19.39 0.97 9.49
C GLN A 114 -19.29 1.15 7.96
N GLN A 115 -20.11 0.44 7.19
CA GLN A 115 -20.23 0.67 5.74
C GLN A 115 -20.64 2.11 5.42
N SER A 116 -21.59 2.67 6.17
CA SER A 116 -22.04 4.06 5.99
C SER A 116 -20.94 5.06 6.33
N PHE A 117 -20.10 4.76 7.33
CA PHE A 117 -18.93 5.58 7.67
C PHE A 117 -17.92 5.60 6.53
N ALA A 118 -17.57 4.45 5.96
CA ALA A 118 -16.67 4.38 4.81
C ALA A 118 -17.18 5.21 3.62
N ARG A 119 -18.48 5.07 3.28
CA ARG A 119 -19.12 5.88 2.24
C ARG A 119 -19.10 7.38 2.54
N ALA A 120 -19.29 7.75 3.81
CA ALA A 120 -19.22 9.15 4.23
C ALA A 120 -17.82 9.72 4.02
N LEU A 121 -16.76 8.97 4.33
CA LEU A 121 -15.38 9.37 4.09
C LEU A 121 -15.07 9.52 2.59
N TYR A 122 -15.55 8.61 1.74
CA TYR A 122 -15.46 8.77 0.28
C TYR A 122 -16.14 10.06 -0.20
N CYS A 123 -17.43 10.26 0.16
CA CYS A 123 -18.17 11.44 -0.24
C CYS A 123 -17.55 12.73 0.28
N LEU A 124 -17.02 12.73 1.50
CA LEU A 124 -16.29 13.85 2.08
C LEU A 124 -15.04 14.16 1.27
N THR A 125 -14.25 13.15 0.93
CA THR A 125 -13.05 13.31 0.10
C THR A 125 -13.40 13.93 -1.25
N LYS A 126 -14.39 13.37 -1.96
CA LYS A 126 -14.83 13.88 -3.26
C LYS A 126 -15.43 15.29 -3.19
N SER A 127 -16.02 15.68 -2.05
CA SER A 127 -16.54 17.04 -1.86
C SER A 127 -15.43 18.07 -1.68
N LEU A 128 -14.27 17.66 -1.16
CA LEU A 128 -13.11 18.52 -0.91
C LEU A 128 -12.11 18.51 -2.08
N ASP A 129 -11.98 17.36 -2.73
CA ASP A 129 -11.14 17.14 -3.91
C ASP A 129 -11.80 16.15 -4.88
N PRO A 130 -12.56 16.62 -5.88
CA PRO A 130 -13.22 15.74 -6.86
C PRO A 130 -12.25 15.18 -7.91
N THR A 131 -10.99 15.57 -7.92
CA THR A 131 -10.05 15.31 -9.01
C THR A 131 -9.19 14.06 -8.81
N ARG A 132 -8.97 13.63 -7.56
CA ARG A 132 -8.14 12.45 -7.21
C ARG A 132 -9.00 11.22 -7.03
N LEU A 133 -8.35 10.06 -7.20
CA LEU A 133 -8.96 8.77 -6.92
C LEU A 133 -9.10 8.54 -5.42
N VAL A 134 -10.05 7.69 -5.05
CA VAL A 134 -10.25 7.25 -3.66
C VAL A 134 -10.38 5.73 -3.63
N SER A 135 -9.49 5.06 -2.89
CA SER A 135 -9.64 3.67 -2.46
C SER A 135 -10.32 3.68 -1.09
N THR A 136 -11.61 3.40 -1.04
CA THR A 136 -12.46 3.69 0.14
C THR A 136 -12.07 2.85 1.36
N ASN A 137 -11.75 1.57 1.16
CA ASN A 137 -11.16 0.65 2.14
C ASN A 137 -10.15 -0.20 1.39
N ASP A 138 -8.85 0.06 1.58
CA ASP A 138 -7.81 -0.58 0.80
C ASP A 138 -7.53 -2.01 1.29
N GLY A 139 -7.52 -2.98 0.36
CA GLY A 139 -7.10 -4.36 0.60
C GLY A 139 -8.15 -5.43 0.43
N PHE A 140 -9.23 -5.39 1.17
CA PHE A 140 -10.34 -6.34 1.14
C PHE A 140 -11.59 -5.66 1.73
N GLU A 141 -12.76 -6.39 1.70
CA GLU A 141 -14.05 -5.82 2.11
C GLU A 141 -14.30 -4.46 1.44
N ASN A 142 -13.98 -4.37 0.13
CA ASN A 142 -14.18 -3.14 -0.64
C ASN A 142 -15.63 -2.67 -0.55
N ILE A 143 -15.82 -1.35 -0.42
CA ILE A 143 -17.12 -0.67 -0.24
C ILE A 143 -17.34 0.32 -1.37
N SER A 144 -18.47 0.20 -2.06
CA SER A 144 -18.93 1.22 -3.02
C SER A 144 -19.59 2.42 -2.30
N PRO A 145 -19.36 3.68 -2.76
CA PRO A 145 -18.51 3.99 -3.90
C PRO A 145 -17.01 3.89 -3.58
N THR A 146 -16.26 3.43 -4.55
CA THR A 146 -14.78 3.45 -4.57
C THR A 146 -14.32 3.64 -6.02
N ASP A 147 -13.24 4.37 -6.24
CA ASP A 147 -12.71 4.55 -7.60
C ASP A 147 -11.76 3.40 -8.01
N ILE A 148 -11.31 2.62 -7.04
CA ILE A 148 -10.36 1.51 -7.21
C ILE A 148 -10.86 0.32 -6.38
N VAL A 149 -10.75 -0.89 -6.92
CA VAL A 149 -10.82 -2.13 -6.14
C VAL A 149 -9.39 -2.53 -5.82
N SER A 150 -9.08 -2.65 -4.55
CA SER A 150 -7.75 -2.98 -4.04
C SER A 150 -7.71 -4.39 -3.45
N ILE A 151 -6.56 -5.05 -3.58
CA ILE A 151 -6.32 -6.41 -3.10
C ILE A 151 -5.05 -6.45 -2.26
N HIS A 152 -5.13 -7.03 -1.05
CA HIS A 152 -3.99 -7.42 -0.24
C HIS A 152 -3.92 -8.94 -0.16
N ASP A 153 -2.82 -9.53 -0.60
CA ASP A 153 -2.61 -10.97 -0.50
C ASP A 153 -1.12 -11.34 -0.39
N TYR A 154 -0.70 -11.71 0.80
CA TYR A 154 0.65 -12.19 1.08
C TYR A 154 0.78 -13.73 1.00
N GLY A 155 -0.34 -14.43 0.79
CA GLY A 155 -0.38 -15.90 0.73
C GLY A 155 0.20 -16.49 -0.55
N ILE A 156 0.39 -15.66 -1.59
CA ILE A 156 0.83 -16.12 -2.91
C ILE A 156 2.35 -15.96 -3.04
N ALA A 157 3.01 -17.04 -3.42
CA ALA A 157 4.46 -17.11 -3.53
C ALA A 157 4.96 -17.36 -4.95
N ARG A 158 4.13 -17.88 -5.85
CA ARG A 158 4.52 -18.35 -7.18
C ARG A 158 3.59 -17.80 -8.26
N ALA A 159 4.16 -17.62 -9.45
CA ALA A 159 3.44 -17.04 -10.59
C ALA A 159 2.15 -17.78 -10.94
N GLU A 160 2.16 -19.11 -10.90
CA GLU A 160 1.02 -19.94 -11.28
C GLU A 160 -0.19 -19.73 -10.36
N GLU A 161 0.06 -19.52 -9.07
CA GLU A 161 -0.98 -19.30 -8.03
C GLU A 161 -1.79 -18.02 -8.30
N PHE A 162 -1.17 -17.00 -8.91
CA PHE A 162 -1.87 -15.77 -9.28
C PHE A 162 -2.92 -16.02 -10.38
N ALA A 163 -2.54 -16.74 -11.42
CA ALA A 163 -3.44 -17.06 -12.51
C ALA A 163 -4.63 -17.91 -12.02
N GLU A 164 -4.37 -18.92 -11.19
CA GLU A 164 -5.41 -19.76 -10.60
C GLU A 164 -6.41 -18.98 -9.75
N LYS A 165 -5.94 -17.91 -9.06
CA LYS A 165 -6.77 -17.17 -8.12
C LYS A 165 -7.48 -15.96 -8.73
N TYR A 166 -6.87 -15.25 -9.66
CA TYR A 166 -7.30 -13.89 -10.03
C TYR A 166 -7.76 -13.73 -11.50
N LEU A 167 -7.78 -14.79 -12.32
CA LEU A 167 -8.23 -14.68 -13.73
C LEU A 167 -9.73 -14.87 -13.93
N ASP A 168 -10.43 -15.57 -13.03
CA ASP A 168 -11.84 -15.98 -13.22
C ASP A 168 -12.87 -14.99 -12.68
N GLY A 169 -12.45 -13.80 -12.22
CA GLY A 169 -13.34 -12.76 -11.69
C GLY A 169 -13.04 -12.40 -10.24
N TYR A 170 -13.81 -11.45 -9.69
CA TYR A 170 -13.48 -10.83 -8.42
C TYR A 170 -14.57 -11.01 -7.33
N ASP A 171 -15.81 -11.30 -7.67
CA ASP A 171 -16.92 -11.26 -6.72
C ASP A 171 -16.87 -12.34 -5.61
N GLU A 172 -16.29 -13.49 -5.90
CA GLU A 172 -16.19 -14.62 -4.96
C GLU A 172 -14.77 -14.81 -4.42
N LEU A 173 -13.93 -13.77 -4.47
CA LEU A 173 -12.56 -13.86 -3.99
C LEU A 173 -12.45 -13.64 -2.49
N TYR A 174 -11.53 -14.40 -1.88
CA TYR A 174 -11.16 -14.34 -0.45
C TYR A 174 -9.63 -14.19 -0.30
N PRO A 175 -9.05 -13.00 -0.58
CA PRO A 175 -7.65 -12.76 -0.31
C PRO A 175 -7.35 -12.97 1.18
N GLN A 176 -6.38 -13.80 1.51
CA GLN A 176 -6.02 -14.14 2.89
C GLN A 176 -7.20 -14.57 3.81
N GLY A 177 -8.28 -15.09 3.22
CA GLY A 177 -9.48 -15.51 3.96
C GLY A 177 -10.49 -14.40 4.26
N TRP A 178 -10.25 -13.17 3.81
CA TRP A 178 -11.21 -12.07 3.86
C TRP A 178 -11.98 -11.95 2.55
N PRO A 179 -13.29 -11.66 2.56
CA PRO A 179 -14.03 -11.42 1.33
C PRO A 179 -13.48 -10.15 0.64
N LEU A 180 -13.32 -10.20 -0.69
CA LEU A 180 -12.85 -9.01 -1.42
C LEU A 180 -13.85 -7.84 -1.34
N PHE A 181 -15.13 -8.14 -1.28
CA PHE A 181 -16.21 -7.16 -1.14
C PHE A 181 -16.99 -7.37 0.17
N ALA A 182 -17.44 -6.29 0.78
CA ALA A 182 -18.34 -6.34 1.92
C ALA A 182 -19.73 -6.88 1.51
N GLU A 183 -20.51 -7.34 2.49
CA GLU A 183 -21.87 -7.88 2.24
C GLU A 183 -22.78 -6.87 1.55
N GLY A 184 -23.28 -7.25 0.39
CA GLY A 184 -24.13 -6.43 -0.48
C GLY A 184 -23.35 -5.60 -1.50
N GLU A 185 -22.03 -5.67 -1.51
CA GLU A 185 -21.15 -5.04 -2.49
C GLU A 185 -20.74 -6.06 -3.56
N LYS A 186 -20.30 -5.57 -4.73
CA LYS A 186 -19.80 -6.39 -5.83
C LYS A 186 -18.88 -5.60 -6.74
N TYR A 187 -18.20 -6.30 -7.64
CA TYR A 187 -17.42 -5.66 -8.69
C TYR A 187 -18.32 -4.90 -9.68
N GLU A 188 -18.01 -3.66 -9.96
CA GLU A 188 -18.77 -2.79 -10.87
C GLU A 188 -17.91 -2.23 -12.03
N GLY A 189 -16.74 -2.85 -12.29
CA GLY A 189 -15.87 -2.48 -13.41
C GLY A 189 -14.78 -1.46 -13.07
N GLN A 190 -14.55 -1.16 -11.80
CA GLN A 190 -13.45 -0.30 -11.36
C GLN A 190 -12.09 -0.92 -11.74
N PRO A 191 -11.03 -0.09 -11.92
CA PRO A 191 -9.66 -0.59 -11.98
C PRO A 191 -9.34 -1.44 -10.76
N VAL A 192 -8.71 -2.60 -10.95
CA VAL A 192 -8.28 -3.49 -9.88
C VAL A 192 -6.77 -3.35 -9.70
N LEU A 193 -6.33 -3.00 -8.50
CA LEU A 193 -4.92 -2.85 -8.15
C LEU A 193 -4.54 -3.84 -7.05
N PHE A 194 -3.36 -4.43 -7.19
CA PHE A 194 -2.80 -5.31 -6.19
C PHE A 194 -1.93 -4.49 -5.24
N THR A 195 -2.52 -4.02 -4.14
CA THR A 195 -1.99 -2.90 -3.35
C THR A 195 -1.14 -3.30 -2.16
N GLU A 196 -1.15 -4.59 -1.76
CA GLU A 196 -0.16 -5.16 -0.86
C GLU A 196 0.11 -6.63 -1.19
N PHE A 197 1.39 -6.97 -1.34
CA PHE A 197 1.85 -8.34 -1.62
C PHE A 197 3.36 -8.47 -1.47
N GLY A 198 3.84 -9.70 -1.50
CA GLY A 198 5.27 -9.99 -1.43
C GLY A 198 5.77 -10.02 0.02
N GLY A 199 6.36 -8.94 0.48
CA GLY A 199 6.81 -8.82 1.86
C GLY A 199 7.84 -9.86 2.28
N ARG A 200 8.78 -10.21 1.40
CA ARG A 200 9.79 -11.23 1.65
C ARG A 200 10.91 -10.73 2.54
N ALA A 201 11.31 -11.53 3.53
CA ALA A 201 12.50 -11.29 4.33
C ALA A 201 13.72 -12.02 3.77
N MET A 202 14.92 -11.62 4.19
CA MET A 202 16.12 -12.43 4.08
C MET A 202 16.44 -13.12 5.43
N GLN A 203 16.92 -14.37 5.42
CA GLN A 203 17.27 -15.11 6.64
C GLN A 203 18.31 -14.40 7.50
N ALA A 204 19.21 -13.65 6.87
CA ALA A 204 20.21 -12.86 7.58
C ALA A 204 19.58 -11.81 8.51
N ASP A 205 18.41 -11.27 8.13
CA ASP A 205 17.69 -10.21 8.84
C ASP A 205 16.64 -10.77 9.80
N ALA A 206 16.04 -11.93 9.49
CA ALA A 206 14.97 -12.57 10.26
C ALA A 206 15.48 -13.25 11.54
N LYS A 207 16.08 -12.46 12.45
CA LYS A 207 16.64 -12.93 13.73
C LYS A 207 15.90 -12.30 14.92
N GLY A 208 15.93 -12.96 16.07
CA GLY A 208 15.42 -12.37 17.32
C GLY A 208 13.94 -12.02 17.31
N GLY A 209 13.11 -12.78 16.56
CA GLY A 209 11.68 -12.49 16.41
C GLY A 209 11.34 -11.54 15.26
N ALA A 210 12.31 -11.11 14.47
CA ALA A 210 12.07 -10.38 13.23
C ALA A 210 11.45 -11.31 12.16
N TRP A 211 10.58 -10.75 11.31
CA TRP A 211 9.75 -11.53 10.39
C TRP A 211 9.51 -10.84 9.05
N GLY A 212 9.07 -11.62 8.08
CA GLY A 212 8.48 -11.18 6.82
C GLY A 212 7.38 -12.13 6.40
N TYR A 213 6.57 -11.75 5.45
CA TYR A 213 5.48 -12.58 4.95
C TYR A 213 6.04 -13.75 4.10
N SER A 214 5.39 -14.91 4.20
CA SER A 214 5.66 -16.07 3.34
C SER A 214 7.12 -16.59 3.37
N GLY A 215 7.80 -16.52 4.51
CA GLY A 215 9.14 -17.06 4.73
C GLY A 215 10.28 -16.10 4.41
N ALA A 216 11.51 -16.61 4.49
CA ALA A 216 12.72 -15.81 4.28
C ALA A 216 13.65 -16.48 3.28
N ALA A 217 14.19 -15.71 2.34
CA ALA A 217 15.16 -16.15 1.37
C ALA A 217 16.54 -16.37 2.01
N ALA A 218 17.24 -17.43 1.64
CA ALA A 218 18.53 -17.79 2.22
C ALA A 218 19.67 -16.83 1.80
N ASN A 219 19.56 -16.22 0.63
CA ASN A 219 20.56 -15.32 0.04
C ASN A 219 19.92 -14.41 -1.02
N GLU A 220 20.72 -13.47 -1.56
CA GLU A 220 20.29 -12.52 -2.58
C GLU A 220 19.72 -13.19 -3.85
N GLU A 221 20.34 -14.26 -4.32
CA GLU A 221 19.91 -14.95 -5.55
C GLU A 221 18.49 -15.53 -5.39
N GLU A 222 18.25 -16.21 -4.26
CA GLU A 222 16.93 -16.75 -3.94
C GLU A 222 15.89 -15.62 -3.73
N PHE A 223 16.29 -14.53 -3.06
CA PHE A 223 15.44 -13.36 -2.87
C PHE A 223 14.96 -12.77 -4.20
N LEU A 224 15.90 -12.50 -5.11
CA LEU A 224 15.60 -11.97 -6.45
C LEU A 224 14.71 -12.93 -7.26
N LYS A 225 15.00 -14.24 -7.21
CA LYS A 225 14.19 -15.26 -7.90
C LYS A 225 12.75 -15.30 -7.38
N GLN A 226 12.55 -15.18 -6.07
CA GLN A 226 11.22 -15.13 -5.47
C GLN A 226 10.48 -13.86 -5.91
N LEU A 227 11.14 -12.69 -5.89
CA LEU A 227 10.56 -11.43 -6.37
C LEU A 227 10.17 -11.51 -7.85
N GLU A 228 11.04 -12.06 -8.69
CA GLU A 228 10.76 -12.23 -10.12
C GLU A 228 9.55 -13.13 -10.36
N SER A 229 9.45 -14.26 -9.65
CA SER A 229 8.29 -15.18 -9.75
C SER A 229 6.98 -14.49 -9.35
N ILE A 230 6.98 -13.75 -8.24
CA ILE A 230 5.80 -12.99 -7.80
C ILE A 230 5.41 -11.95 -8.85
N MET A 231 6.37 -11.17 -9.36
CA MET A 231 6.10 -10.13 -10.35
C MET A 231 5.64 -10.69 -11.72
N GLN A 232 6.12 -11.87 -12.11
CA GLN A 232 5.57 -12.58 -13.27
C GLN A 232 4.10 -12.94 -13.05
N GLY A 233 3.74 -13.42 -11.87
CA GLY A 233 2.35 -13.71 -11.51
C GLY A 233 1.46 -12.47 -11.55
N VAL A 234 1.88 -11.37 -10.92
CA VAL A 234 1.14 -10.09 -10.94
C VAL A 234 0.91 -9.61 -12.38
N ARG A 235 1.93 -9.68 -13.23
CA ARG A 235 1.84 -9.27 -14.64
C ARG A 235 0.99 -10.20 -15.50
N SER A 236 0.83 -11.46 -15.10
CA SER A 236 -0.04 -12.41 -15.82
C SER A 236 -1.53 -12.16 -15.59
N CYS A 237 -1.88 -11.40 -14.54
CA CYS A 237 -3.24 -11.01 -14.20
C CYS A 237 -3.62 -9.66 -14.83
N ASN A 238 -4.94 -9.40 -14.92
CA ASN A 238 -5.49 -8.16 -15.47
C ASN A 238 -5.51 -7.00 -14.45
N PHE A 239 -4.49 -6.87 -13.61
CA PHE A 239 -4.37 -5.73 -12.70
C PHE A 239 -3.92 -4.48 -13.45
N GLN A 240 -4.51 -3.34 -13.12
CA GLN A 240 -4.17 -2.05 -13.71
C GLN A 240 -2.99 -1.38 -13.01
N GLY A 241 -2.49 -1.98 -11.94
CA GLY A 241 -1.31 -1.54 -11.21
C GLY A 241 -1.05 -2.36 -9.96
N TYR A 242 0.09 -2.09 -9.35
CA TYR A 242 0.49 -2.77 -8.11
C TYR A 242 1.21 -1.83 -7.12
N CYS A 243 1.24 -2.23 -5.85
CA CYS A 243 2.05 -1.63 -4.81
C CYS A 243 2.75 -2.74 -4.01
N TYR A 244 4.06 -2.88 -4.18
CA TYR A 244 4.85 -3.92 -3.52
C TYR A 244 5.14 -3.59 -2.05
N THR A 245 5.04 -4.53 -1.16
CA THR A 245 5.37 -4.41 0.26
C THR A 245 6.75 -4.98 0.55
N GLN A 246 7.74 -4.17 0.95
CA GLN A 246 7.72 -2.74 1.16
C GLN A 246 9.08 -2.09 0.87
N LEU A 247 9.18 -0.75 0.99
CA LEU A 247 10.41 -0.01 0.68
C LEU A 247 11.53 -0.30 1.69
N THR A 248 11.26 -0.12 2.99
CA THR A 248 12.26 -0.26 4.05
C THR A 248 11.79 -1.21 5.15
N ASP A 249 12.73 -1.80 5.88
CA ASP A 249 12.42 -2.49 7.13
C ASP A 249 11.86 -1.53 8.16
N VAL A 250 10.91 -2.03 8.98
CA VAL A 250 10.30 -1.30 10.08
C VAL A 250 10.37 -2.15 11.34
N GLN A 251 11.28 -1.81 12.24
CA GLN A 251 11.51 -2.53 13.49
C GLN A 251 11.74 -4.05 13.25
N GLN A 252 10.85 -4.92 13.76
CA GLN A 252 10.93 -6.37 13.57
C GLN A 252 10.34 -6.85 12.23
N GLU A 253 9.68 -6.00 11.48
CA GLU A 253 9.17 -6.30 10.14
C GLU A 253 10.30 -6.08 9.11
N VAL A 254 11.04 -7.16 8.80
CA VAL A 254 12.28 -7.10 8.00
C VAL A 254 12.03 -7.55 6.55
N ASN A 255 10.99 -7.06 5.95
CA ASN A 255 10.55 -7.39 4.59
C ASN A 255 10.74 -6.25 3.57
N GLY A 256 11.46 -5.21 3.95
CA GLY A 256 11.81 -4.11 3.04
C GLY A 256 12.79 -4.57 1.94
N LEU A 257 12.78 -3.89 0.80
CA LEU A 257 13.83 -3.97 -0.22
C LEU A 257 15.12 -3.30 0.26
N LEU A 258 14.98 -2.38 1.19
CA LEU A 258 16.06 -1.68 1.90
C LEU A 258 16.02 -2.05 3.39
N THR A 259 17.18 -2.02 4.04
CA THR A 259 17.25 -2.06 5.50
C THR A 259 16.68 -0.77 6.10
N ALA A 260 16.48 -0.74 7.44
CA ALA A 260 16.07 0.48 8.14
C ALA A 260 17.05 1.66 7.94
N GLU A 261 18.34 1.38 7.67
CA GLU A 261 19.38 2.37 7.36
C GLU A 261 19.44 2.72 5.85
N ARG A 262 18.45 2.30 5.05
CA ARG A 262 18.38 2.55 3.60
C ARG A 262 19.50 1.93 2.78
N LYS A 263 20.04 0.80 3.25
CA LYS A 263 20.96 -0.04 2.47
C LYS A 263 20.16 -1.05 1.66
N SER A 264 20.45 -1.14 0.36
CA SER A 264 19.78 -2.13 -0.49
C SER A 264 20.12 -3.56 -0.07
N LYS A 265 19.12 -4.43 0.00
CA LYS A 265 19.28 -5.86 0.32
C LYS A 265 19.68 -6.69 -0.89
N ALA A 266 19.58 -6.11 -2.09
CA ALA A 266 20.01 -6.75 -3.35
C ALA A 266 20.55 -5.69 -4.31
N ASP A 267 21.15 -6.13 -5.41
CA ASP A 267 21.60 -5.23 -6.47
C ASP A 267 20.46 -4.39 -7.02
N ILE A 268 20.58 -3.06 -6.94
CA ILE A 268 19.53 -2.11 -7.33
C ILE A 268 19.15 -2.26 -8.82
N GLN A 269 20.11 -2.57 -9.71
CA GLN A 269 19.81 -2.74 -11.12
C GLN A 269 19.02 -4.03 -11.39
N LYS A 270 19.26 -5.08 -10.61
CA LYS A 270 18.47 -6.31 -10.67
C LYS A 270 17.05 -6.07 -10.14
N LEU A 271 16.91 -5.33 -9.02
CA LEU A 271 15.59 -4.92 -8.51
C LEU A 271 14.86 -4.08 -9.56
N LYS A 272 15.53 -3.12 -10.18
CA LYS A 272 14.96 -2.32 -11.27
C LYS A 272 14.47 -3.20 -12.42
N ALA A 273 15.26 -4.19 -12.81
CA ALA A 273 14.85 -5.11 -13.88
C ALA A 273 13.58 -5.91 -13.56
N ILE A 274 13.32 -6.16 -12.26
CA ILE A 274 12.14 -6.88 -11.78
C ILE A 274 10.92 -5.95 -11.71
N PHE A 275 11.07 -4.72 -11.19
CA PHE A 275 9.94 -3.84 -10.90
C PHE A 275 9.62 -2.81 -12.00
N ASP A 276 10.54 -2.52 -12.93
CA ASP A 276 10.31 -1.57 -14.01
C ASP A 276 9.33 -2.14 -15.05
N GLU A 277 8.19 -1.46 -15.24
CA GLU A 277 7.15 -1.85 -16.19
C GLU A 277 7.36 -1.28 -17.60
N SER A 278 8.38 -0.48 -17.83
CA SER A 278 8.70 0.13 -19.11
C SER A 278 9.26 -0.87 -20.15
N ARG A 279 9.19 -2.18 -19.86
CA ARG A 279 9.76 -3.24 -20.72
C ARG A 279 8.69 -4.09 -21.38
#